data_6a974686b09cedcd2601ca798d9fb986
#
_entry.id   6a974686b09cedcd2601ca798d9fb986
#
_cell.length_a   1.000
_cell.length_b   1.000
_cell.length_c   1.000
_cell.angle_alpha   90.00
_cell.angle_beta   90.00
_cell.angle_gamma   90.00
#
_symmetry.space_group_name_H-M   'P 1'
#
loop_
_entity.id
_entity.type
_entity.pdbx_description
1 polymer ?
#
loop_
_entity_poly.entity_id
_entity_poly.type
_entity_poly.pdbx_seq_one_letter_code
_entity_poly.pdbx_strand_id
1 'polypeptide(L)'
;HIMESYLFRLKVCRHATNGVNRIVIALCDKDKAKSDLQKNEIYKLNNSFPDDSDLKNSLLEVNLYKQRNNLAKLALVVLEENRTRETINFDNAQVEHIMPQRLNNDWRLEVKNADKINEQ
;
A
#
# COMPACT_ATOMS: atom_id res chain seq x y z
N HIS A 1 -3.54 -2.17 -12.85
CA HIS A 1 -2.25 -1.72 -12.28
C HIS A 1 -2.24 -0.23 -11.85
N ILE A 2 -2.67 0.76 -12.68
CA ILE A 2 -2.64 2.20 -12.28
C ILE A 2 -3.53 2.47 -11.09
N MET A 3 -4.78 1.99 -11.08
CA MET A 3 -5.71 2.17 -9.96
C MET A 3 -5.26 1.45 -8.70
N GLU A 4 -4.69 0.27 -8.82
CA GLU A 4 -4.10 -0.47 -7.68
C GLU A 4 -2.96 0.32 -7.06
N SER A 5 -2.04 0.82 -7.88
CA SER A 5 -0.95 1.68 -7.44
C SER A 5 -1.48 2.95 -6.75
N TYR A 6 -2.48 3.60 -7.33
CA TYR A 6 -3.10 4.79 -6.74
C TYR A 6 -3.72 4.50 -5.37
N LEU A 7 -4.53 3.45 -5.27
CA LEU A 7 -5.18 3.08 -4.01
C LEU A 7 -4.17 2.68 -2.93
N PHE A 8 -3.13 1.94 -3.31
CA PHE A 8 -2.04 1.57 -2.41
C PHE A 8 -1.32 2.80 -1.87
N ARG A 9 -0.93 3.73 -2.76
CA ARG A 9 -0.26 4.98 -2.39
C ARG A 9 -1.11 5.84 -1.46
N LEU A 10 -2.41 6.02 -1.77
CA LEU A 10 -3.32 6.77 -0.89
C LEU A 10 -3.35 6.17 0.52
N LYS A 11 -3.37 4.84 0.63
CA LYS A 11 -3.40 4.16 1.94
C LYS A 11 -2.08 4.31 2.69
N VAL A 12 -0.96 4.10 2.03
CA VAL A 12 0.37 4.21 2.63
C VAL A 12 0.66 5.65 3.05
N CYS A 13 0.38 6.62 2.17
CA CYS A 13 0.59 8.04 2.45
C CYS A 13 -0.50 8.67 3.35
N ARG A 14 -1.47 7.87 3.81
CA ARG A 14 -2.59 8.30 4.68
C ARG A 14 -3.42 9.44 4.08
N HIS A 15 -3.49 9.51 2.77
CA HIS A 15 -4.32 10.47 2.08
C HIS A 15 -5.80 10.08 2.17
N ALA A 16 -6.67 11.09 2.10
CA ALA A 16 -8.12 10.87 2.08
C ALA A 16 -8.54 10.07 0.84
N THR A 17 -9.37 9.05 1.05
CA THR A 17 -9.92 8.23 -0.04
C THR A 17 -11.27 8.73 -0.55
N ASN A 18 -11.68 9.91 -0.09
CA ASN A 18 -12.92 10.56 -0.51
C ASN A 18 -12.85 10.88 -2.01
N GLY A 19 -13.87 10.49 -2.75
CA GLY A 19 -13.93 10.73 -4.20
C GLY A 19 -13.31 9.65 -5.07
N VAL A 20 -12.62 8.65 -4.52
CA VAL A 20 -12.09 7.50 -5.31
C VAL A 20 -13.19 6.83 -6.12
N ASN A 21 -14.37 6.61 -5.53
CA ASN A 21 -15.50 6.01 -6.23
C ASN A 21 -15.92 6.82 -7.47
N ARG A 22 -15.90 8.16 -7.38
CA ARG A 22 -16.21 9.04 -8.52
C ARG A 22 -15.18 8.89 -9.63
N ILE A 23 -13.90 8.81 -9.28
CA ILE A 23 -12.82 8.60 -10.24
C ILE A 23 -12.99 7.25 -10.93
N VAL A 24 -13.24 6.17 -10.17
CA VAL A 24 -13.44 4.83 -10.72
C VAL A 24 -14.66 4.81 -11.67
N ILE A 25 -15.80 5.38 -11.28
CA ILE A 25 -16.99 5.45 -12.12
C ILE A 25 -16.69 6.21 -13.41
N ALA A 26 -16.01 7.37 -13.33
CA ALA A 26 -15.65 8.17 -14.50
C ALA A 26 -14.73 7.42 -15.46
N LEU A 27 -13.78 6.63 -14.94
CA LEU A 27 -12.87 5.82 -15.76
C LEU A 27 -13.53 4.60 -16.40
N CYS A 28 -14.58 4.03 -15.74
CA CYS A 28 -15.30 2.88 -16.24
C CYS A 28 -16.41 3.23 -17.25
N ASP A 29 -16.84 4.49 -17.31
CA ASP A 29 -17.91 4.94 -18.18
C ASP A 29 -17.40 5.10 -19.63
N LYS A 30 -17.58 4.05 -20.43
CA LYS A 30 -17.12 4.00 -21.83
C LYS A 30 -17.85 4.99 -22.72
N ASP A 31 -19.08 5.32 -22.42
CA ASP A 31 -19.91 6.22 -23.25
C ASP A 31 -19.52 7.69 -23.06
N LYS A 32 -18.90 8.01 -21.97
CA LYS A 32 -18.43 9.36 -21.62
C LYS A 32 -16.94 9.60 -21.85
N ALA A 33 -16.25 8.70 -22.53
CA ALA A 33 -14.79 8.75 -22.76
C ALA A 33 -14.28 10.08 -23.38
N LYS A 34 -15.17 10.95 -23.84
CA LYS A 34 -14.87 12.27 -24.41
C LYS A 34 -15.51 13.42 -23.62
N SER A 35 -16.17 13.16 -22.50
CA SER A 35 -16.84 14.21 -21.73
C SER A 35 -15.86 15.03 -20.90
N ASP A 36 -16.17 16.30 -20.68
CA ASP A 36 -15.38 17.18 -19.83
C ASP A 36 -15.30 16.68 -18.38
N LEU A 37 -16.32 15.94 -17.94
CA LEU A 37 -16.34 15.32 -16.62
C LEU A 37 -15.18 14.31 -16.45
N GLN A 38 -14.97 13.46 -17.45
CA GLN A 38 -13.93 12.44 -17.41
C GLN A 38 -12.52 13.06 -17.43
N LYS A 39 -12.33 14.10 -18.25
CA LYS A 39 -11.07 14.87 -18.26
C LYS A 39 -10.79 15.49 -16.89
N ASN A 40 -11.81 16.06 -16.25
CA ASN A 40 -11.69 16.64 -14.92
C ASN A 40 -11.35 15.61 -13.84
N GLU A 41 -11.93 14.40 -13.90
CA GLU A 41 -11.62 13.35 -12.92
C GLU A 41 -10.21 12.76 -13.15
N ILE A 42 -9.77 12.63 -14.41
CA ILE A 42 -8.39 12.26 -14.73
C ILE A 42 -7.40 13.34 -14.24
N TYR A 43 -7.74 14.62 -14.41
CA TYR A 43 -6.92 15.71 -13.90
C TYR A 43 -6.81 15.69 -12.38
N LYS A 44 -7.90 15.42 -11.66
CA LYS A 44 -7.91 15.26 -10.21
C LYS A 44 -7.07 14.05 -9.77
N LEU A 45 -7.18 12.94 -10.50
CA LEU A 45 -6.36 11.75 -10.26
C LEU A 45 -4.87 12.10 -10.35
N ASN A 46 -4.45 12.75 -11.42
CA ASN A 46 -3.07 13.14 -11.62
C ASN A 46 -2.54 14.07 -10.52
N ASN A 47 -3.36 15.03 -10.07
CA ASN A 47 -2.96 15.98 -9.02
C ASN A 47 -3.03 15.42 -7.60
N SER A 48 -3.78 14.34 -7.40
CA SER A 48 -3.91 13.68 -6.09
C SER A 48 -3.08 12.40 -5.95
N PHE A 49 -2.35 12.04 -6.99
CA PHE A 49 -1.52 10.84 -7.02
C PHE A 49 -0.25 11.09 -6.19
N PRO A 50 -0.06 10.41 -5.06
CA PRO A 50 1.17 10.54 -4.28
C PRO A 50 2.38 10.12 -5.12
N ASP A 51 3.40 10.95 -5.14
CA ASP A 51 4.61 10.66 -5.91
C ASP A 51 5.49 9.58 -5.28
N ASP A 52 6.60 9.24 -5.91
CA ASP A 52 7.49 8.18 -5.43
C ASP A 52 8.25 8.61 -4.18
N SER A 53 8.53 9.90 -3.99
CA SER A 53 9.16 10.41 -2.78
C SER A 53 8.21 10.37 -1.60
N ASP A 54 6.94 10.76 -1.80
CA ASP A 54 5.90 10.65 -0.79
C ASP A 54 5.71 9.21 -0.33
N LEU A 55 5.60 8.29 -1.30
CA LEU A 55 5.47 6.86 -1.01
C LEU A 55 6.67 6.32 -0.23
N LYS A 56 7.89 6.64 -0.67
CA LYS A 56 9.13 6.19 -0.01
C LYS A 56 9.21 6.67 1.42
N ASN A 57 8.97 7.97 1.65
CA ASN A 57 9.01 8.54 2.99
C ASN A 57 7.94 7.93 3.89
N SER A 58 6.72 7.78 3.37
CA SER A 58 5.62 7.16 4.12
C SER A 58 5.88 5.69 4.46
N LEU A 59 6.52 4.93 3.57
CA LEU A 59 6.87 3.53 3.84
C LEU A 59 7.89 3.37 4.97
N LEU A 60 8.74 4.37 5.21
CA LEU A 60 9.68 4.35 6.33
C LEU A 60 9.00 4.57 7.70
N GLU A 61 7.86 5.24 7.70
CA GLU A 61 7.15 5.62 8.92
C GLU A 61 5.93 4.73 9.23
N VAL A 62 5.32 4.16 8.17
CA VAL A 62 4.06 3.43 8.33
C VAL A 62 4.29 1.98 8.74
N ASN A 63 3.57 1.54 9.77
CA ASN A 63 3.50 0.13 10.10
C ASN A 63 2.42 -0.56 9.25
N LEU A 64 2.82 -1.11 8.10
CA LEU A 64 1.91 -1.77 7.15
C LEU A 64 1.19 -2.97 7.78
N TYR A 65 1.82 -3.65 8.73
CA TYR A 65 1.24 -4.83 9.37
C TYR A 65 0.10 -4.50 10.33
N LYS A 66 0.20 -3.38 11.05
CA LYS A 66 -0.86 -2.95 11.98
C LYS A 66 -2.09 -2.41 11.25
N GLN A 67 -2.00 -2.15 9.96
CA GLN A 67 -3.14 -1.68 9.18
C GLN A 67 -4.12 -2.83 8.90
N ARG A 68 -5.41 -2.62 9.21
CA ARG A 68 -6.48 -3.63 9.12
C ARG A 68 -6.70 -4.22 7.73
N ASN A 69 -6.08 -3.70 6.69
CA ASN A 69 -6.37 -4.04 5.29
C ASN A 69 -5.33 -4.97 4.66
N ASN A 70 -4.57 -5.72 5.44
CA ASN A 70 -3.55 -6.63 4.91
C ASN A 70 -2.59 -5.97 3.90
N LEU A 71 -2.28 -4.68 4.07
CA LEU A 71 -1.41 -3.95 3.14
C LEU A 71 -0.02 -4.56 3.05
N ALA A 72 0.48 -5.11 4.16
CA ALA A 72 1.76 -5.82 4.17
C ALA A 72 1.72 -7.04 3.24
N LYS A 73 0.66 -7.87 3.34
CA LYS A 73 0.48 -9.03 2.46
C LYS A 73 0.39 -8.60 1.00
N LEU A 74 -0.43 -7.59 0.70
CA LEU A 74 -0.57 -7.06 -0.67
C LEU A 74 0.77 -6.59 -1.24
N ALA A 75 1.53 -5.81 -0.47
CA ALA A 75 2.84 -5.34 -0.90
C ALA A 75 3.81 -6.48 -1.20
N LEU A 76 3.86 -7.49 -0.33
CA LEU A 76 4.73 -8.65 -0.51
C LEU A 76 4.32 -9.50 -1.71
N VAL A 77 3.02 -9.72 -1.93
CA VAL A 77 2.50 -10.43 -3.10
C VAL A 77 2.89 -9.72 -4.38
N VAL A 78 2.65 -8.41 -4.48
CA VAL A 78 3.00 -7.63 -5.68
C VAL A 78 4.51 -7.63 -5.93
N LEU A 79 5.33 -7.54 -4.88
CA LEU A 79 6.79 -7.64 -5.02
C LEU A 79 7.22 -9.01 -5.54
N GLU A 80 6.63 -10.09 -5.02
CA GLU A 80 6.96 -11.44 -5.44
C GLU A 80 6.52 -11.71 -6.89
N GLU A 81 5.30 -11.33 -7.27
CA GLU A 81 4.80 -11.44 -8.65
C GLU A 81 5.67 -10.70 -9.66
N ASN A 82 6.30 -9.58 -9.25
CA ASN A 82 7.23 -8.85 -10.11
C ASN A 82 8.64 -9.48 -10.17
N ARG A 83 9.01 -10.30 -9.20
CA ARG A 83 10.33 -10.97 -9.14
C ARG A 83 10.34 -12.33 -9.79
N THR A 84 9.24 -13.06 -9.68
CA THR A 84 9.12 -14.42 -10.20
C THR A 84 8.35 -14.42 -11.51
N ARG A 85 8.69 -15.39 -12.39
CA ARG A 85 7.93 -15.66 -13.61
C ARG A 85 6.90 -16.77 -13.41
N GLU A 86 6.84 -17.33 -12.20
CA GLU A 86 5.94 -18.41 -11.84
C GLU A 86 4.65 -17.85 -11.28
N THR A 87 3.53 -18.46 -11.65
CA THR A 87 2.23 -18.14 -11.06
C THR A 87 2.11 -18.84 -9.70
N ILE A 88 2.22 -18.08 -8.63
CA ILE A 88 2.11 -18.58 -7.25
C ILE A 88 0.73 -18.23 -6.71
N ASN A 89 0.05 -19.20 -6.08
CA ASN A 89 -1.20 -18.94 -5.38
C ASN A 89 -0.90 -18.47 -3.93
N PHE A 90 -1.26 -17.21 -3.64
CA PHE A 90 -1.05 -16.57 -2.33
C PHE A 90 -2.29 -16.59 -1.43
N ASP A 91 -3.39 -17.27 -1.80
CA ASP A 91 -4.66 -17.22 -1.04
C ASP A 91 -4.46 -17.64 0.42
N ASN A 92 -3.71 -18.71 0.65
CA ASN A 92 -3.41 -19.23 1.97
C ASN A 92 -2.07 -18.74 2.56
N ALA A 93 -1.36 -17.85 1.86
CA ALA A 93 -0.11 -17.31 2.35
C ALA A 93 -0.33 -16.37 3.55
N GLN A 94 0.54 -16.48 4.54
CA GLN A 94 0.56 -15.63 5.73
C GLN A 94 1.83 -14.80 5.75
N VAL A 95 1.74 -13.61 6.35
CA VAL A 95 2.93 -12.77 6.56
C VAL A 95 3.66 -13.29 7.79
N GLU A 96 4.88 -13.79 7.57
CA GLU A 96 5.75 -14.25 8.65
C GLU A 96 6.61 -13.10 9.17
N HIS A 97 6.82 -13.08 10.48
CA HIS A 97 7.69 -12.09 11.14
C HIS A 97 9.03 -12.74 11.47
N ILE A 98 10.09 -12.27 10.86
CA ILE A 98 11.45 -12.69 11.19
C ILE A 98 11.76 -12.37 12.65
N MET A 99 11.31 -11.21 13.12
CA MET A 99 11.43 -10.79 14.52
C MET A 99 10.06 -10.78 15.19
N PRO A 100 9.90 -11.36 16.40
CA PRO A 100 8.64 -11.37 17.11
C PRO A 100 8.11 -9.95 17.36
N GLN A 101 6.80 -9.76 17.26
CA GLN A 101 6.17 -8.48 17.60
C GLN A 101 6.35 -8.09 19.06
N ARG A 102 6.49 -9.07 19.95
CA ARG A 102 6.84 -8.86 21.37
C ARG A 102 8.17 -9.55 21.63
N LEU A 103 9.18 -8.74 21.90
CA LEU A 103 10.51 -9.25 22.21
C LEU A 103 10.52 -9.90 23.60
N ASN A 104 10.94 -11.15 23.66
CA ASN A 104 11.30 -11.81 24.92
C ASN A 104 12.70 -11.35 25.39
N ASN A 105 13.16 -11.84 26.54
CA ASN A 105 14.44 -11.44 27.11
C ASN A 105 15.64 -11.80 26.20
N ASP A 106 15.59 -12.93 25.51
CA ASP A 106 16.67 -13.39 24.65
C ASP A 106 16.82 -12.44 23.44
N TRP A 107 15.70 -12.09 22.80
CA TRP A 107 15.69 -11.11 21.71
C TRP A 107 16.17 -9.71 22.15
N ARG A 108 15.85 -9.30 23.41
CA ARG A 108 16.30 -8.02 23.96
C ARG A 108 17.81 -7.96 24.15
N LEU A 109 18.44 -9.09 24.45
CA LEU A 109 19.89 -9.18 24.58
C LEU A 109 20.60 -9.10 23.23
N GLU A 110 20.00 -9.71 22.19
CA GLU A 110 20.57 -9.77 20.84
C GLU A 110 20.38 -8.46 20.03
N VAL A 111 19.27 -7.76 20.25
CA VAL A 111 18.90 -6.58 19.44
C VAL A 111 19.30 -5.29 20.17
N LYS A 112 20.27 -4.57 19.63
CA LYS A 112 20.61 -3.21 20.13
C LYS A 112 19.40 -2.28 19.98
N ASN A 113 19.05 -1.57 21.05
CA ASN A 113 17.88 -0.67 21.11
C ASN A 113 16.53 -1.40 21.04
N ALA A 114 16.43 -2.59 21.61
CA ALA A 114 15.21 -3.39 21.66
C ALA A 114 13.99 -2.63 22.23
N ASP A 115 14.22 -1.70 23.14
CA ASP A 115 13.16 -0.90 23.78
C ASP A 115 12.48 0.06 22.81
N LYS A 116 13.18 0.54 21.78
CA LYS A 116 12.62 1.41 20.74
C LYS A 116 11.76 0.66 19.70
N ILE A 117 11.90 -0.66 19.61
CA ILE A 117 11.20 -1.48 18.61
C ILE A 117 9.77 -1.80 19.05
N ASN A 118 9.52 -1.84 20.36
CA ASN A 118 8.19 -2.13 20.91
C ASN A 118 7.23 -0.93 20.88
N GLU A 119 7.70 0.28 20.60
CA GLU A 119 6.90 1.52 20.59
C GLU A 119 6.33 1.86 19.19
N GLN A 120 6.70 1.15 18.15
CA GLN A 120 6.16 1.27 16.79
C GLN A 120 5.08 0.22 16.53
#